data_ed4776ffe8238875fedb5d5143df4632
#
_entry.id   ed4776ffe8238875fedb5d5143df4632
#
_cell.length_a   1.000
_cell.length_b   1.000
_cell.length_c   1.000
_cell.angle_alpha   90.00
_cell.angle_beta   90.00
_cell.angle_gamma   90.00
#
_symmetry.space_group_name_H-M   'P 1'
#
loop_
_entity.id
_entity.type
_entity.pdbx_description
1 polymer ?
#
loop_
_entity_poly.entity_id
_entity_poly.type
_entity_poly.pdbx_seq_one_letter_code
_entity_poly.pdbx_strand_id
1 'polypeptide(L)'
;WMQEKTAAVFVFATANAIERLPAELLRKGRFDEIFFVDLPQTKEREDIFKIHLEKRKKNLSEFDLVALSAASEGYSGSEIEQSVVTGMVEAFDANRALVQQDILMGLEKTVPLYATMREHMLMLRLWAEERAVMAAMPETKTSQTEETHQK
;
A
#
# COMPACT_ATOMS: atom_id res chain seq x y z
N TRP A 1 12.42 0.46 -30.96
CA TRP A 1 13.53 0.15 -30.07
C TRP A 1 13.24 -1.03 -29.14
N MET A 2 12.11 -1.09 -28.43
CA MET A 2 11.78 -2.22 -27.52
C MET A 2 11.58 -3.54 -28.28
N GLN A 3 11.08 -3.52 -29.51
CA GLN A 3 10.84 -4.72 -30.36
C GLN A 3 12.06 -5.19 -31.14
N GLU A 4 13.08 -4.36 -31.30
CA GLU A 4 14.27 -4.65 -32.17
C GLU A 4 15.51 -5.06 -31.37
N LYS A 5 15.36 -5.25 -30.04
CA LYS A 5 16.48 -5.64 -29.18
C LYS A 5 16.87 -7.10 -29.39
N THR A 6 18.13 -7.30 -29.71
CA THR A 6 18.78 -8.62 -29.76
C THR A 6 19.47 -9.00 -28.47
N ALA A 7 19.72 -8.04 -27.57
CA ALA A 7 20.33 -8.27 -26.27
C ALA A 7 19.25 -8.58 -25.21
N ALA A 8 19.54 -9.49 -24.27
CA ALA A 8 18.69 -9.77 -23.11
C ALA A 8 18.71 -8.57 -22.16
N VAL A 9 17.69 -7.72 -22.23
CA VAL A 9 17.51 -6.55 -21.38
C VAL A 9 16.14 -6.63 -20.71
N PHE A 10 16.12 -6.51 -19.40
CA PHE A 10 14.91 -6.35 -18.62
C PHE A 10 14.57 -4.86 -18.51
N VAL A 11 13.32 -4.49 -18.83
CA VAL A 11 12.81 -3.13 -18.74
C VAL A 11 11.72 -3.10 -17.69
N PHE A 12 11.93 -2.30 -16.65
CA PHE A 12 10.94 -2.04 -15.61
C PHE A 12 10.55 -0.55 -15.67
N ALA A 13 9.24 -0.30 -15.68
CA ALA A 13 8.68 1.06 -15.70
C ALA A 13 7.55 1.18 -14.69
N THR A 14 7.41 2.34 -14.07
CA THR A 14 6.31 2.68 -13.17
C THR A 14 5.55 3.89 -13.69
N ALA A 15 4.22 3.89 -13.53
CA ALA A 15 3.37 5.01 -13.86
C ALA A 15 2.26 5.12 -12.82
N ASN A 16 1.91 6.36 -12.46
CA ASN A 16 0.79 6.69 -11.57
C ASN A 16 -0.41 7.31 -12.32
N ALA A 17 -0.26 7.58 -13.61
CA ALA A 17 -1.30 8.17 -14.46
C ALA A 17 -1.33 7.40 -15.79
N ILE A 18 -2.05 6.29 -15.79
CA ILE A 18 -2.11 5.37 -16.94
C ILE A 18 -2.73 6.05 -18.17
N GLU A 19 -3.65 6.98 -17.95
CA GLU A 19 -4.32 7.75 -19.00
C GLU A 19 -3.38 8.69 -19.78
N ARG A 20 -2.20 8.97 -19.22
CA ARG A 20 -1.17 9.79 -19.84
C ARG A 20 -0.17 8.99 -20.65
N LEU A 21 -0.21 7.67 -20.54
CA LEU A 21 0.68 6.80 -21.32
C LEU A 21 0.21 6.72 -22.77
N PRO A 22 1.12 6.83 -23.76
CA PRO A 22 0.79 6.56 -25.14
C PRO A 22 0.17 5.17 -25.31
N ALA A 23 -0.94 5.08 -26.03
CA ALA A 23 -1.65 3.82 -26.26
C ALA A 23 -0.74 2.72 -26.87
N GLU A 24 0.30 3.13 -27.58
CA GLU A 24 1.29 2.24 -28.15
C GLU A 24 2.06 1.44 -27.09
N LEU A 25 2.35 2.05 -25.93
CA LEU A 25 3.06 1.35 -24.82
C LEU A 25 2.21 0.26 -24.18
N LEU A 26 0.89 0.41 -24.21
CA LEU A 26 -0.06 -0.53 -23.61
C LEU A 26 -0.42 -1.70 -24.56
N ARG A 27 0.07 -1.67 -25.82
CA ARG A 27 -0.15 -2.77 -26.78
C ARG A 27 0.68 -3.99 -26.42
N LYS A 28 0.08 -5.17 -26.59
CA LYS A 28 0.78 -6.46 -26.47
C LYS A 28 2.08 -6.48 -27.27
N GLY A 29 3.14 -7.07 -26.69
CA GLY A 29 4.47 -7.17 -27.30
C GLY A 29 5.40 -5.97 -27.03
N ARG A 30 4.99 -5.03 -26.16
CA ARG A 30 5.83 -3.93 -25.66
C ARG A 30 6.26 -4.16 -24.22
N PHE A 31 5.30 -4.35 -23.35
CA PHE A 31 5.52 -4.89 -22.01
C PHE A 31 4.95 -6.30 -21.97
N ASP A 32 5.67 -7.22 -21.36
CA ASP A 32 5.25 -8.62 -21.21
C ASP A 32 4.13 -8.72 -20.19
N GLU A 33 4.21 -7.92 -19.13
CA GLU A 33 3.23 -7.92 -18.06
C GLU A 33 3.02 -6.50 -17.48
N ILE A 34 1.80 -6.20 -17.09
CA ILE A 34 1.42 -4.97 -16.38
C ILE A 34 0.92 -5.37 -15.00
N PHE A 35 1.56 -4.86 -13.97
CA PHE A 35 1.14 -5.08 -12.59
C PHE A 35 0.43 -3.84 -12.06
N PHE A 36 -0.73 -4.06 -11.44
CA PHE A 36 -1.43 -3.02 -10.71
C PHE A 36 -1.11 -3.14 -9.21
N VAL A 37 -0.55 -2.07 -8.65
CA VAL A 37 -0.27 -1.95 -7.22
C VAL A 37 -1.35 -1.07 -6.62
N ASP A 38 -2.26 -1.68 -5.86
CA ASP A 38 -3.33 -0.98 -5.14
C ASP A 38 -2.85 -0.44 -3.79
N LEU A 39 -3.75 0.18 -3.03
CA LEU A 39 -3.48 0.51 -1.63
C LEU A 39 -3.24 -0.78 -0.82
N PRO A 40 -2.37 -0.70 0.19
CA PRO A 40 -2.00 -1.88 0.95
C PRO A 40 -3.18 -2.43 1.76
N GLN A 41 -3.30 -3.76 1.74
CA GLN A 41 -4.27 -4.51 2.55
C GLN A 41 -3.83 -4.55 4.02
N THR A 42 -4.70 -5.05 4.89
CA THR A 42 -4.45 -5.10 6.35
C THR A 42 -3.09 -5.70 6.70
N LYS A 43 -2.76 -6.85 6.13
CA LYS A 43 -1.47 -7.52 6.40
C LYS A 43 -0.29 -6.75 5.85
N GLU A 44 -0.43 -6.18 4.66
CA GLU A 44 0.61 -5.36 4.05
C GLU A 44 0.87 -4.09 4.86
N ARG A 45 -0.18 -3.46 5.42
CA ARG A 45 -0.01 -2.30 6.32
C ARG A 45 0.74 -2.66 7.60
N GLU A 46 0.48 -3.82 8.20
CA GLU A 46 1.28 -4.32 9.34
C GLU A 46 2.75 -4.44 8.96
N ASP A 47 3.04 -5.04 7.80
CA ASP A 47 4.42 -5.22 7.32
C ASP A 47 5.09 -3.88 7.01
N ILE A 48 4.35 -2.90 6.47
CA ILE A 48 4.86 -1.53 6.24
C ILE A 48 5.24 -0.87 7.57
N PHE A 49 4.37 -0.91 8.59
CA PHE A 49 4.72 -0.38 9.91
C PHE A 49 5.96 -1.07 10.49
N LYS A 50 5.98 -2.41 10.41
CA LYS A 50 7.12 -3.20 10.86
C LYS A 50 8.42 -2.73 10.21
N ILE A 51 8.47 -2.65 8.88
CA ILE A 51 9.64 -2.22 8.11
C ILE A 51 10.09 -0.83 8.55
N HIS A 52 9.16 0.12 8.68
CA HIS A 52 9.52 1.50 9.01
C HIS A 52 9.95 1.68 10.47
N LEU A 53 9.41 0.91 11.41
CA LEU A 53 9.83 0.90 12.80
C LEU A 53 11.21 0.23 12.96
N GLU A 54 11.45 -0.93 12.32
CA GLU A 54 12.74 -1.62 12.32
C GLU A 54 13.85 -0.76 11.70
N LYS A 55 13.59 -0.14 10.54
CA LYS A 55 14.52 0.78 9.88
C LYS A 55 14.96 1.91 10.82
N ARG A 56 14.11 2.30 11.75
CA ARG A 56 14.35 3.34 12.75
C ARG A 56 14.80 2.79 14.11
N LYS A 57 15.16 1.49 14.14
CA LYS A 57 15.68 0.79 15.34
C LYS A 57 14.72 0.85 16.53
N LYS A 58 13.40 0.81 16.26
CA LYS A 58 12.38 0.72 17.31
C LYS A 58 12.10 -0.73 17.67
N ASN A 59 11.82 -0.98 18.93
CA ASN A 59 11.46 -2.31 19.40
C ASN A 59 9.99 -2.58 19.06
N LEU A 60 9.74 -3.57 18.19
CA LEU A 60 8.39 -3.89 17.71
C LEU A 60 7.45 -4.34 18.82
N SER A 61 7.96 -4.92 19.91
CA SER A 61 7.12 -5.38 21.02
C SER A 61 6.41 -4.25 21.78
N GLU A 62 6.81 -3.00 21.53
CA GLU A 62 6.22 -1.79 22.13
C GLU A 62 5.03 -1.26 21.31
N PHE A 63 4.74 -1.87 20.15
CA PHE A 63 3.73 -1.41 19.21
C PHE A 63 2.75 -2.53 18.85
N ASP A 64 1.47 -2.24 18.92
CA ASP A 64 0.43 -3.11 18.38
C ASP A 64 0.25 -2.85 16.88
N LEU A 65 0.91 -3.66 16.05
CA LEU A 65 0.88 -3.51 14.59
C LEU A 65 -0.52 -3.76 14.02
N VAL A 66 -1.33 -4.61 14.67
CA VAL A 66 -2.71 -4.89 14.26
C VAL A 66 -3.58 -3.64 14.45
N ALA A 67 -3.47 -3.01 15.62
CA ALA A 67 -4.20 -1.77 15.90
C ALA A 67 -3.76 -0.62 14.98
N LEU A 68 -2.45 -0.47 14.71
CA LEU A 68 -1.92 0.52 13.77
C LEU A 68 -2.41 0.26 12.34
N SER A 69 -2.44 -1.00 11.91
CA SER A 69 -2.95 -1.40 10.60
C SER A 69 -4.44 -1.09 10.47
N ALA A 70 -5.24 -1.38 11.50
CA ALA A 70 -6.66 -1.05 11.50
C ALA A 70 -6.91 0.46 11.40
N ALA A 71 -6.13 1.27 12.14
CA ALA A 71 -6.24 2.73 12.14
C ALA A 71 -5.79 3.39 10.82
N SER A 72 -5.07 2.67 9.96
CA SER A 72 -4.52 3.17 8.70
C SER A 72 -5.25 2.64 7.45
N GLU A 73 -6.52 2.26 7.57
CA GLU A 73 -7.32 1.85 6.41
C GLU A 73 -7.42 2.98 5.37
N GLY A 74 -7.15 2.65 4.11
CA GLY A 74 -7.17 3.61 3.01
C GLY A 74 -5.92 4.50 2.89
N TYR A 75 -4.91 4.27 3.70
CA TYR A 75 -3.62 4.96 3.60
C TYR A 75 -2.68 4.22 2.63
N SER A 76 -1.90 4.99 1.88
CA SER A 76 -0.78 4.48 1.09
C SER A 76 0.42 4.16 1.98
N GLY A 77 1.37 3.37 1.46
CA GLY A 77 2.60 3.06 2.19
C GLY A 77 3.44 4.29 2.56
N SER A 78 3.45 5.32 1.71
CA SER A 78 4.14 6.59 1.98
C SER A 78 3.48 7.40 3.11
N GLU A 79 2.14 7.37 3.19
CA GLU A 79 1.41 8.05 4.26
C GLU A 79 1.60 7.34 5.61
N ILE A 80 1.67 6.00 5.59
CA ILE A 80 2.02 5.21 6.77
C ILE A 80 3.46 5.54 7.23
N GLU A 81 4.43 5.59 6.32
CA GLU A 81 5.78 6.04 6.66
C GLU A 81 5.77 7.43 7.28
N GLN A 82 5.04 8.37 6.66
CA GLN A 82 4.95 9.74 7.13
C GLN A 82 4.34 9.82 8.54
N SER A 83 3.35 8.99 8.86
CA SER A 83 2.76 8.96 10.21
C SER A 83 3.78 8.55 11.27
N VAL A 84 4.63 7.55 10.96
CA VAL A 84 5.73 7.15 11.85
C VAL A 84 6.74 8.28 12.02
N VAL A 85 7.10 8.99 10.95
CA VAL A 85 8.04 10.14 11.01
C VAL A 85 7.44 11.27 11.84
N THR A 86 6.19 11.61 11.61
CA THR A 86 5.47 12.64 12.37
C THR A 86 5.43 12.30 13.85
N GLY A 87 5.08 11.05 14.20
CA GLY A 87 5.11 10.58 15.59
C GLY A 87 6.50 10.68 16.23
N MET A 88 7.57 10.39 15.46
CA MET A 88 8.93 10.54 15.96
C MET A 88 9.29 12.00 16.24
N VAL A 89 8.85 12.95 15.44
CA VAL A 89 9.07 14.38 15.65
C VAL A 89 8.38 14.84 16.93
N GLU A 90 7.10 14.46 17.12
CA GLU A 90 6.33 14.78 18.34
C GLU A 90 6.98 14.21 19.60
N ALA A 91 7.45 12.96 19.55
CA ALA A 91 8.14 12.34 20.67
C ALA A 91 9.47 13.04 20.98
N PHE A 92 10.20 13.42 19.93
CA PHE A 92 11.46 14.16 20.06
C PHE A 92 11.25 15.54 20.70
N ASP A 93 10.26 16.30 20.25
CA ASP A 93 9.91 17.60 20.78
C ASP A 93 9.49 17.51 22.26
N ALA A 94 8.81 16.40 22.62
CA ALA A 94 8.45 16.09 24.00
C ALA A 94 9.61 15.50 24.83
N ASN A 95 10.82 15.36 24.25
CA ASN A 95 12.02 14.79 24.87
C ASN A 95 11.78 13.41 25.51
N ARG A 96 11.07 12.52 24.80
CA ARG A 96 10.75 11.15 25.22
C ARG A 96 10.84 10.14 24.06
N ALA A 97 10.76 8.87 24.40
CA ALA A 97 10.69 7.82 23.39
C ALA A 97 9.36 7.89 22.60
N LEU A 98 9.41 7.43 21.33
CA LEU A 98 8.22 7.22 20.50
C LEU A 98 7.31 6.19 21.16
N VAL A 99 6.03 6.51 21.26
CA VAL A 99 4.97 5.57 21.66
C VAL A 99 3.92 5.43 20.56
N GLN A 100 3.13 4.37 20.60
CA GLN A 100 2.09 4.10 19.60
C GLN A 100 1.13 5.28 19.40
N GLN A 101 0.76 5.98 20.47
CA GLN A 101 -0.16 7.12 20.41
C GLN A 101 0.36 8.24 19.50
N ASP A 102 1.67 8.45 19.41
CA ASP A 102 2.26 9.46 18.55
C ASP A 102 2.05 9.13 17.06
N ILE A 103 2.13 7.83 16.72
CA ILE A 103 1.89 7.34 15.36
C ILE A 103 0.41 7.50 15.01
N LEU A 104 -0.50 7.15 15.92
CA LEU A 104 -1.94 7.34 15.75
C LEU A 104 -2.29 8.81 15.53
N MET A 105 -1.70 9.73 16.30
CA MET A 105 -1.85 11.17 16.07
C MET A 105 -1.28 11.61 14.71
N GLY A 106 -0.18 10.98 14.27
CA GLY A 106 0.39 11.22 12.95
C GLY A 106 -0.56 10.79 11.81
N LEU A 107 -1.27 9.67 11.99
CA LEU A 107 -2.33 9.24 11.07
C LEU A 107 -3.50 10.24 11.06
N GLU A 108 -4.02 10.63 12.21
CA GLU A 108 -5.15 11.58 12.31
C GLU A 108 -4.86 12.94 11.63
N LYS A 109 -3.60 13.39 11.64
CA LYS A 109 -3.17 14.62 10.97
C LYS A 109 -3.08 14.48 9.45
N THR A 110 -3.17 13.29 8.90
CA THR A 110 -3.03 12.98 7.48
C THR A 110 -4.36 12.56 6.90
N VAL A 111 -4.81 13.22 5.83
CA VAL A 111 -6.01 12.78 5.10
C VAL A 111 -5.61 11.63 4.18
N PRO A 112 -6.21 10.42 4.33
CA PRO A 112 -5.80 9.28 3.52
C PRO A 112 -6.04 9.49 2.02
N LEU A 113 -5.13 8.95 1.21
CA LEU A 113 -5.19 9.03 -0.26
C LEU A 113 -6.53 8.53 -0.80
N TYR A 114 -7.06 7.47 -0.23
CA TYR A 114 -8.37 6.94 -0.63
C TYR A 114 -9.50 7.96 -0.45
N ALA A 115 -9.47 8.78 0.60
CA ALA A 115 -10.50 9.79 0.83
C ALA A 115 -10.43 10.94 -0.18
N THR A 116 -9.21 11.32 -0.58
CA THR A 116 -8.98 12.46 -1.50
C THR A 116 -9.09 12.09 -2.97
N MET A 117 -8.83 10.82 -3.34
CA MET A 117 -8.77 10.34 -4.73
C MET A 117 -9.67 9.14 -5.01
N ARG A 118 -10.75 8.99 -4.26
CA ARG A 118 -11.63 7.81 -4.33
C ARG A 118 -12.11 7.48 -5.74
N GLU A 119 -12.61 8.46 -6.47
CA GLU A 119 -13.13 8.25 -7.83
C GLU A 119 -12.03 7.80 -8.79
N HIS A 120 -10.87 8.45 -8.71
CA HIS A 120 -9.72 8.08 -9.52
C HIS A 120 -9.23 6.67 -9.22
N MET A 121 -9.16 6.27 -7.95
CA MET A 121 -8.80 4.92 -7.53
C MET A 121 -9.78 3.86 -8.06
N LEU A 122 -11.09 4.15 -8.02
CA LEU A 122 -12.10 3.25 -8.57
C LEU A 122 -11.93 3.08 -10.09
N MET A 123 -11.69 4.16 -10.82
CA MET A 123 -11.43 4.10 -12.26
C MET A 123 -10.18 3.28 -12.60
N LEU A 124 -9.12 3.45 -11.83
CA LEU A 124 -7.88 2.68 -12.01
C LEU A 124 -8.10 1.19 -11.73
N ARG A 125 -8.86 0.84 -10.69
CA ARG A 125 -9.20 -0.56 -10.38
C ARG A 125 -9.99 -1.21 -11.51
N LEU A 126 -11.03 -0.54 -12.02
CA LEU A 126 -11.81 -1.03 -13.16
C LEU A 126 -10.97 -1.23 -14.42
N TRP A 127 -10.05 -0.30 -14.67
CA TRP A 127 -9.11 -0.44 -15.80
C TRP A 127 -8.18 -1.64 -15.61
N ALA A 128 -7.69 -1.85 -14.38
CA ALA A 128 -6.75 -2.91 -14.05
C ALA A 128 -7.36 -4.31 -14.11
N GLU A 129 -8.63 -4.47 -13.70
CA GLU A 129 -9.34 -5.76 -13.74
C GLU A 129 -9.30 -6.44 -15.12
N GLU A 130 -9.31 -5.66 -16.19
CA GLU A 130 -9.28 -6.19 -17.55
C GLU A 130 -7.88 -6.28 -18.17
N ARG A 131 -6.87 -5.57 -17.62
CA ARG A 131 -5.62 -5.27 -18.33
C ARG A 131 -4.35 -5.52 -17.53
N ALA A 132 -4.46 -5.77 -16.22
CA ALA A 132 -3.31 -5.88 -15.35
C ALA A 132 -3.42 -7.09 -14.42
N VAL A 133 -2.28 -7.55 -13.93
CA VAL A 133 -2.20 -8.53 -12.84
C VAL A 133 -2.14 -7.76 -11.53
N MET A 134 -2.95 -8.16 -10.54
CA MET A 134 -2.88 -7.58 -9.21
C MET A 134 -1.55 -7.95 -8.55
N ALA A 135 -0.79 -6.95 -8.10
CA ALA A 135 0.50 -7.19 -7.45
C ALA A 135 0.35 -7.76 -6.03
N ALA A 136 -0.75 -7.44 -5.35
CA ALA A 136 -1.08 -8.00 -4.04
C ALA A 136 -1.86 -9.32 -4.18
N MET A 137 -1.62 -10.28 -3.29
CA MET A 137 -2.48 -11.45 -3.19
C MET A 137 -3.86 -11.03 -2.64
N PRO A 138 -4.97 -11.56 -3.21
CA PRO A 138 -6.29 -11.31 -2.64
C PRO A 138 -6.34 -11.84 -1.20
N GLU A 139 -6.90 -11.06 -0.28
CA GLU A 139 -7.18 -11.55 1.08
C GLU A 139 -8.06 -12.80 0.98
N THR A 140 -7.59 -13.92 1.52
CA THR A 140 -8.39 -15.13 1.65
C THR A 140 -9.52 -14.80 2.63
N LYS A 141 -10.73 -14.57 2.13
CA LYS A 141 -11.91 -14.46 2.99
C LYS A 141 -12.02 -15.76 3.76
N THR A 142 -11.70 -15.73 5.04
CA THR A 142 -11.98 -16.83 5.95
C THR A 142 -13.49 -16.98 5.97
N SER A 143 -14.01 -17.98 5.27
CA SER A 143 -15.41 -18.37 5.30
C SER A 143 -15.75 -18.72 6.74
N GLN A 144 -16.50 -17.84 7.40
CA GLN A 144 -17.21 -18.21 8.61
C GLN A 144 -18.22 -19.28 8.21
N THR A 145 -17.89 -20.52 8.49
CA THR A 145 -18.81 -21.64 8.41
C THR A 145 -19.84 -21.41 9.50
N GLU A 146 -21.02 -20.95 9.11
CA GLU A 146 -22.21 -20.98 9.95
C GLU A 146 -22.50 -22.45 10.28
N GLU A 147 -22.15 -22.89 11.46
CA GLU A 147 -22.71 -24.10 12.06
C GLU A 147 -24.17 -23.85 12.38
N THR A 148 -25.03 -24.18 11.41
CA THR A 148 -26.46 -24.32 11.66
C THR A 148 -26.70 -25.57 12.48
N HIS A 149 -26.82 -25.40 13.79
CA HIS A 149 -27.37 -26.44 14.66
C HIS A 149 -28.85 -26.62 14.30
N GLN A 150 -29.14 -27.73 13.60
CA GLN A 150 -30.49 -28.28 13.58
C GLN A 150 -30.70 -29.07 14.87
N LYS A 151 -31.73 -28.68 15.56
CA LYS A 151 -32.48 -29.51 16.47
C LYS A 151 -33.93 -29.58 16.04
#